data_33aa9a0ab3eb7ba44d92ee8a5f31bd00
#
_entry.id   33aa9a0ab3eb7ba44d92ee8a5f31bd00
#
_cell.length_a   1.000
_cell.length_b   1.000
_cell.length_c   1.000
_cell.angle_alpha   90.00
_cell.angle_beta   90.00
_cell.angle_gamma   90.00
#
_symmetry.space_group_name_H-M   'P 1'
#
loop_
_entity.id
_entity.type
_entity.pdbx_description
1 polymer ?
#
loop_
_entity_poly.entity_id
_entity_poly.type
_entity_poly.pdbx_seq_one_letter_code
_entity_poly.pdbx_strand_id
1 'polypeptide(L)'
;MAGQLDSVFKSVAKSVVATLGDSFNHTITFVKKGVQEYDVDNGQLVSIDTTYSDIKVPIEFIQSEEEEGQEIRRAKLYITPDLIGDNQITFQDKVKLTYDGQLRTAQIYDIDTKKGNQVYLYTILVRF
;
A
#
# COMPACT_ATOMS: atom_id res chain seq x y z
N MET A 1 -4.45 -17.42 -24.19
CA MET A 1 -5.20 -17.72 -22.98
C MET A 1 -4.89 -16.69 -21.91
N ALA A 2 -5.90 -15.97 -21.48
CA ALA A 2 -5.76 -14.84 -20.55
C ALA A 2 -5.16 -15.27 -19.20
N GLY A 3 -5.52 -16.44 -18.66
CA GLY A 3 -5.04 -16.90 -17.36
C GLY A 3 -3.54 -17.19 -17.30
N GLN A 4 -2.94 -17.63 -18.39
CA GLN A 4 -1.48 -17.86 -18.44
C GLN A 4 -0.71 -16.55 -18.46
N LEU A 5 -1.19 -15.56 -19.19
CA LEU A 5 -0.57 -14.23 -19.23
C LEU A 5 -0.66 -13.54 -17.86
N ASP A 6 -1.80 -13.64 -17.19
CA ASP A 6 -1.97 -13.07 -15.85
C ASP A 6 -0.98 -13.67 -14.86
N SER A 7 -0.80 -14.98 -14.90
CA SER A 7 0.15 -15.68 -14.02
C SER A 7 1.59 -15.22 -14.29
N VAL A 8 1.97 -15.04 -15.55
CA VAL A 8 3.31 -14.56 -15.92
C VAL A 8 3.49 -13.12 -15.44
N PHE A 9 2.54 -12.23 -15.70
CA PHE A 9 2.64 -10.83 -15.28
C PHE A 9 2.67 -10.68 -13.77
N LYS A 10 1.88 -11.48 -13.05
CA LYS A 10 1.89 -11.50 -11.59
C LYS A 10 3.26 -11.93 -11.05
N SER A 11 3.85 -12.96 -11.62
CA SER A 11 5.18 -13.44 -11.22
C SER A 11 6.27 -12.41 -11.52
N VAL A 12 6.23 -11.75 -12.68
CA VAL A 12 7.20 -10.72 -13.05
C VAL A 12 7.07 -9.52 -12.11
N ALA A 13 5.85 -9.05 -11.86
CA ALA A 13 5.62 -7.93 -10.96
C ALA A 13 6.13 -8.22 -9.55
N LYS A 14 5.84 -9.42 -9.04
CA LYS A 14 6.32 -9.88 -7.73
C LYS A 14 7.83 -9.88 -7.65
N SER A 15 8.51 -10.40 -8.67
CA SER A 15 9.97 -10.45 -8.71
C SER A 15 10.59 -9.05 -8.76
N VAL A 16 10.03 -8.17 -9.57
CA VAL A 16 10.51 -6.78 -9.70
C VAL A 16 10.35 -6.04 -8.38
N VAL A 17 9.19 -6.13 -7.75
CA VAL A 17 8.92 -5.45 -6.48
C VAL A 17 9.85 -5.98 -5.38
N ALA A 18 10.03 -7.29 -5.29
CA ALA A 18 10.95 -7.88 -4.31
C ALA A 18 12.40 -7.43 -4.53
N THR A 19 12.86 -7.44 -5.77
CA THR A 19 14.23 -7.04 -6.12
C THR A 19 14.47 -5.55 -5.83
N LEU A 20 13.54 -4.68 -6.25
CA LEU A 20 13.66 -3.25 -6.01
C LEU A 20 13.52 -2.90 -4.53
N GLY A 21 12.61 -3.58 -3.81
CA GLY A 21 12.44 -3.39 -2.37
C GLY A 21 13.72 -3.74 -1.61
N ASP A 22 14.38 -4.83 -1.95
CA ASP A 22 15.66 -5.20 -1.35
C ASP A 22 16.76 -4.19 -1.69
N SER A 23 16.81 -3.72 -2.94
CA SER A 23 17.83 -2.78 -3.39
C SER A 23 17.74 -1.42 -2.69
N PHE A 24 16.53 -0.94 -2.46
CA PHE A 24 16.30 0.34 -1.80
C PHE A 24 16.14 0.21 -0.29
N ASN A 25 16.06 -1.01 0.22
CA ASN A 25 15.96 -1.30 1.67
C ASN A 25 14.85 -0.51 2.39
N HIS A 26 13.72 -0.31 1.70
CA HIS A 26 12.57 0.39 2.27
C HIS A 26 11.54 -0.62 2.76
N THR A 27 11.09 -0.40 3.99
CA THR A 27 9.98 -1.17 4.56
C THR A 27 8.83 -0.25 4.93
N ILE A 28 7.62 -0.77 4.80
CA ILE A 28 6.40 -0.08 5.19
C ILE A 28 5.54 -0.98 6.06
N THR A 29 4.59 -0.38 6.75
CA THR A 29 3.50 -1.08 7.41
C THR A 29 2.21 -0.70 6.70
N PHE A 30 1.47 -1.68 6.21
CA PHE A 30 0.19 -1.48 5.55
C PHE A 30 -0.93 -1.85 6.52
N VAL A 31 -1.87 -0.92 6.75
CA VAL A 31 -3.02 -1.14 7.61
C VAL A 31 -4.27 -1.23 6.75
N LYS A 32 -4.80 -2.44 6.61
CA LYS A 32 -6.04 -2.70 5.89
C LYS A 32 -7.22 -2.43 6.80
N LYS A 33 -8.06 -1.47 6.42
CA LYS A 33 -9.27 -1.16 7.18
C LYS A 33 -10.26 -2.32 7.11
N GLY A 34 -10.61 -2.84 8.28
CA GLY A 34 -11.59 -3.92 8.39
C GLY A 34 -13.03 -3.43 8.34
N VAL A 35 -13.95 -4.39 8.26
CA VAL A 35 -15.38 -4.12 8.33
C VAL A 35 -15.74 -3.72 9.76
N GLN A 36 -16.59 -2.72 9.91
CA GLN A 36 -17.12 -2.36 11.22
C GLN A 36 -18.16 -3.41 11.64
N GLU A 37 -17.94 -4.00 12.81
CA GLU A 37 -18.87 -4.94 13.42
C GLU A 37 -19.46 -4.34 14.70
N TYR A 38 -20.72 -4.63 14.95
CA TYR A 38 -21.38 -4.21 16.17
C TYR A 38 -21.04 -5.19 17.30
N ASP A 39 -20.41 -4.67 18.35
CA ASP A 39 -20.14 -5.44 19.56
C ASP A 39 -21.37 -5.43 20.46
N VAL A 40 -22.07 -6.54 20.54
CA VAL A 40 -23.29 -6.69 21.34
C VAL A 40 -23.01 -6.51 22.83
N ASP A 41 -21.84 -6.92 23.29
CA ASP A 41 -21.50 -6.87 24.71
C ASP A 41 -21.21 -5.45 25.18
N ASN A 42 -20.59 -4.62 24.34
CA ASN A 42 -20.23 -3.24 24.67
C ASN A 42 -21.16 -2.19 24.06
N GLY A 43 -22.05 -2.58 23.16
CA GLY A 43 -22.94 -1.67 22.47
C GLY A 43 -22.25 -0.68 21.55
N GLN A 44 -21.05 -1.01 21.05
CA GLN A 44 -20.23 -0.15 20.23
C GLN A 44 -19.90 -0.78 18.89
N LEU A 45 -19.68 0.06 17.88
CA LEU A 45 -19.12 -0.38 16.61
C LEU A 45 -17.62 -0.57 16.76
N VAL A 46 -17.14 -1.78 16.47
CA VAL A 46 -15.72 -2.14 16.51
C VAL A 46 -15.22 -2.33 15.08
N SER A 47 -14.13 -1.65 14.75
CA SER A 47 -13.43 -1.84 13.47
C SER A 47 -12.25 -2.79 13.69
N ILE A 48 -12.22 -3.89 12.95
CA ILE A 48 -11.12 -4.86 13.01
C ILE A 48 -10.20 -4.60 11.82
N ASP A 49 -9.11 -3.90 12.07
CA ASP A 49 -8.11 -3.61 11.05
C ASP A 49 -7.04 -4.71 11.03
N THR A 50 -6.55 -5.04 9.85
CA THR A 50 -5.45 -5.98 9.68
C THR A 50 -4.17 -5.24 9.35
N THR A 51 -3.10 -5.52 10.09
CA THR A 51 -1.81 -4.86 9.92
C THR A 51 -0.81 -5.83 9.29
N TYR A 52 -0.17 -5.39 8.21
CA TYR A 52 0.92 -6.09 7.54
C TYR A 52 2.20 -5.28 7.77
N SER A 53 3.08 -5.79 8.64
CA SER A 53 4.30 -5.09 9.05
C SER A 53 5.50 -5.54 8.27
N ASP A 54 6.53 -4.66 8.21
CA ASP A 54 7.84 -4.98 7.63
C ASP A 54 7.78 -5.45 6.18
N ILE A 55 6.92 -4.82 5.39
CA ILE A 55 6.79 -5.11 3.97
C ILE A 55 7.86 -4.34 3.20
N LYS A 56 8.71 -5.05 2.46
CA LYS A 56 9.71 -4.43 1.59
C LYS A 56 9.09 -4.07 0.25
N VAL A 57 9.04 -2.79 -0.06
CA VAL A 57 8.48 -2.28 -1.31
C VAL A 57 9.34 -1.16 -1.87
N PRO A 58 9.37 -0.98 -3.20
CA PRO A 58 9.97 0.20 -3.80
C PRO A 58 9.16 1.45 -3.44
N ILE A 59 9.86 2.50 -3.01
CA ILE A 59 9.25 3.78 -2.71
C ILE A 59 9.97 4.84 -3.54
N GLU A 60 9.20 5.62 -4.29
CA GLU A 60 9.68 6.77 -5.02
C GLU A 60 9.14 8.03 -4.36
N PHE A 61 10.02 8.80 -3.71
CA PHE A 61 9.62 10.06 -3.09
C PHE A 61 9.48 11.14 -4.16
N ILE A 62 8.33 11.80 -4.18
CA ILE A 62 8.03 12.87 -5.11
C ILE A 62 8.43 14.19 -4.46
N GLN A 63 8.95 15.12 -5.27
CA GLN A 63 9.35 16.43 -4.78
C GLN A 63 8.21 17.11 -4.04
N SER A 64 8.50 17.65 -2.85
CA SER A 64 7.50 18.32 -2.02
C SER A 64 7.00 19.60 -2.69
N GLU A 65 5.69 19.85 -2.52
CA GLU A 65 5.03 21.06 -2.98
C GLU A 65 4.47 21.82 -1.78
N GLU A 66 4.47 23.16 -1.86
CA GLU A 66 3.80 23.98 -0.87
C GLU A 66 2.37 24.27 -1.31
N GLU A 67 1.39 23.93 -0.48
CA GLU A 67 0.01 24.36 -0.63
C GLU A 67 -0.41 25.10 0.64
N GLU A 68 -0.94 26.31 0.49
CA GLU A 68 -1.44 27.13 1.61
C GLU A 68 -0.42 27.32 2.74
N GLY A 69 0.87 27.43 2.39
CA GLY A 69 1.95 27.60 3.36
C GLY A 69 2.35 26.32 4.08
N GLN A 70 1.79 25.17 3.71
CA GLN A 70 2.18 23.87 4.26
C GLN A 70 2.94 23.04 3.23
N GLU A 71 3.98 22.39 3.68
CA GLU A 71 4.73 21.45 2.85
C GLU A 71 4.00 20.11 2.78
N ILE A 72 3.55 19.73 1.59
CA ILE A 72 2.92 18.42 1.35
C ILE A 72 3.96 17.51 0.73
N ARG A 73 4.19 16.38 1.38
CA ARG A 73 5.11 15.34 0.92
C ARG A 73 4.32 14.19 0.33
N ARG A 74 4.82 13.67 -0.79
CA ARG A 74 4.18 12.62 -1.56
C ARG A 74 5.18 11.52 -1.86
N ALA A 75 4.66 10.31 -1.96
CA ALA A 75 5.44 9.15 -2.36
C ALA A 75 4.61 8.20 -3.20
N LYS A 76 5.29 7.47 -4.07
CA LYS A 76 4.69 6.44 -4.92
C LYS A 76 5.21 5.09 -4.48
N LEU A 77 4.31 4.17 -4.20
CA LEU A 77 4.64 2.83 -3.72
C LEU A 77 4.12 1.78 -4.70
N TYR A 78 4.90 0.72 -4.86
CA TYR A 78 4.57 -0.42 -5.74
C TYR A 78 4.35 -1.64 -4.86
N ILE A 79 3.12 -2.15 -4.81
CA ILE A 79 2.73 -3.25 -3.93
C ILE A 79 2.10 -4.37 -4.75
N THR A 80 2.61 -5.59 -4.57
CA THR A 80 1.98 -6.79 -5.13
C THR A 80 0.95 -7.34 -4.14
N PRO A 81 -0.16 -7.95 -4.61
CA PRO A 81 -1.23 -8.41 -3.72
C PRO A 81 -0.80 -9.40 -2.66
N ASP A 82 0.19 -10.25 -2.95
CA ASP A 82 0.68 -11.25 -2.00
C ASP A 82 1.29 -10.63 -0.73
N LEU A 83 1.79 -9.40 -0.80
CA LEU A 83 2.37 -8.70 0.34
C LEU A 83 1.33 -8.27 1.36
N ILE A 84 0.08 -8.15 0.94
CA ILE A 84 -1.04 -7.68 1.76
C ILE A 84 -2.17 -8.73 1.84
N GLY A 85 -1.81 -10.02 1.75
CA GLY A 85 -2.77 -11.12 1.88
C GLY A 85 -3.83 -11.15 0.79
N ASP A 86 -3.49 -10.72 -0.44
CA ASP A 86 -4.39 -10.66 -1.60
C ASP A 86 -5.62 -9.76 -1.38
N ASN A 87 -5.54 -8.81 -0.47
CA ASN A 87 -6.59 -7.84 -0.23
C ASN A 87 -6.58 -6.73 -1.29
N GLN A 88 -7.75 -6.15 -1.54
CA GLN A 88 -7.87 -4.98 -2.39
C GLN A 88 -7.50 -3.72 -1.61
N ILE A 89 -6.72 -2.84 -2.22
CA ILE A 89 -6.37 -1.55 -1.61
C ILE A 89 -7.51 -0.56 -1.84
N THR A 90 -7.91 0.15 -0.78
CA THR A 90 -8.92 1.21 -0.83
C THR A 90 -8.38 2.51 -0.26
N PHE A 91 -9.09 3.62 -0.48
CA PHE A 91 -8.70 4.92 0.06
C PHE A 91 -8.82 5.02 1.58
N GLN A 92 -9.49 4.07 2.22
CA GLN A 92 -9.60 4.01 3.68
C GLN A 92 -8.40 3.34 4.34
N ASP A 93 -7.61 2.60 3.57
CA ASP A 93 -6.41 1.95 4.08
C ASP A 93 -5.31 2.98 4.32
N LYS A 94 -4.38 2.65 5.20
CA LYS A 94 -3.29 3.55 5.58
C LYS A 94 -1.95 2.86 5.41
N VAL A 95 -0.94 3.67 5.15
CA VAL A 95 0.45 3.23 5.04
C VAL A 95 1.27 3.97 6.09
N LYS A 96 2.06 3.23 6.85
CA LYS A 96 3.05 3.81 7.75
C LYS A 96 4.42 3.62 7.12
N LEU A 97 5.15 4.70 6.97
CA LEU A 97 6.47 4.68 6.36
C LEU A 97 7.43 5.56 7.17
N THR A 98 8.72 5.31 7.02
CA THR A 98 9.75 6.13 7.65
C THR A 98 10.29 7.14 6.64
N TYR A 99 10.22 8.40 7.00
CA TYR A 99 10.77 9.50 6.21
C TYR A 99 11.62 10.38 7.13
N ASP A 100 12.84 10.64 6.69
CA ASP A 100 13.78 11.49 7.44
C ASP A 100 13.95 11.03 8.90
N GLY A 101 14.04 9.71 9.09
CA GLY A 101 14.21 9.08 10.40
C GLY A 101 12.97 9.05 11.29
N GLN A 102 11.82 9.50 10.80
CA GLN A 102 10.57 9.52 11.56
C GLN A 102 9.52 8.65 10.92
N LEU A 103 8.78 7.90 11.75
CA LEU A 103 7.64 7.12 11.30
C LEU A 103 6.46 8.04 11.07
N ARG A 104 5.89 7.98 9.87
CA ARG A 104 4.77 8.82 9.47
C ARG A 104 3.62 7.97 8.94
N THR A 105 2.40 8.39 9.25
CA THR A 105 1.19 7.79 8.68
C THR A 105 0.81 8.55 7.42
N ALA A 106 0.78 7.84 6.30
CA ALA A 106 0.47 8.41 5.00
C ALA A 106 -0.95 8.05 4.57
N GLN A 107 -1.63 9.01 3.94
CA GLN A 107 -2.95 8.79 3.35
C GLN A 107 -2.82 8.44 1.87
N ILE A 108 -3.57 7.46 1.43
CA ILE A 108 -3.67 7.08 0.03
C ILE A 108 -4.59 8.07 -0.68
N TYR A 109 -4.10 8.74 -1.74
CA TYR A 109 -4.91 9.67 -2.50
C TYR A 109 -5.11 9.25 -3.96
N ASP A 110 -4.38 8.26 -4.44
CA ASP A 110 -4.59 7.69 -5.76
C ASP A 110 -4.17 6.22 -5.79
N ILE A 111 -4.91 5.41 -6.52
CA ILE A 111 -4.67 3.97 -6.66
C ILE A 111 -4.73 3.62 -8.14
N ASP A 112 -3.62 3.13 -8.69
CA ASP A 112 -3.59 2.55 -10.02
C ASP A 112 -3.42 1.04 -9.91
N THR A 113 -4.26 0.30 -10.61
CA THR A 113 -4.29 -1.15 -10.54
C THR A 113 -3.94 -1.74 -11.89
N LYS A 114 -2.88 -2.53 -11.95
CA LYS A 114 -2.53 -3.31 -13.12
C LYS A 114 -3.11 -4.70 -12.98
N LYS A 115 -4.05 -5.04 -13.84
CA LYS A 115 -4.73 -6.33 -13.78
C LYS A 115 -5.05 -6.88 -15.16
N GLY A 116 -5.10 -8.22 -15.24
CA GLY A 116 -5.79 -8.95 -16.28
C GLY A 116 -7.07 -9.54 -15.67
N ASN A 117 -7.16 -10.86 -15.56
CA ASN A 117 -8.23 -11.49 -14.77
C ASN A 117 -8.02 -11.31 -13.27
N GLN A 118 -6.78 -11.17 -12.85
CA GLN A 118 -6.38 -10.94 -11.46
C GLN A 118 -5.48 -9.72 -11.38
N VAL A 119 -5.51 -9.04 -10.24
CA VAL A 119 -4.59 -7.96 -9.96
C VAL A 119 -3.18 -8.53 -9.75
N TYR A 120 -2.19 -7.94 -10.42
CA TYR A 120 -0.80 -8.33 -10.24
C TYR A 120 0.08 -7.20 -9.68
N LEU A 121 -0.36 -5.96 -9.73
CA LEU A 121 0.39 -4.83 -9.18
C LEU A 121 -0.55 -3.69 -8.80
N TYR A 122 -0.34 -3.13 -7.60
CA TYR A 122 -0.91 -1.86 -7.19
C TYR A 122 0.18 -0.79 -7.19
N THR A 123 -0.10 0.33 -7.80
CA THR A 123 0.70 1.54 -7.67
C THR A 123 -0.12 2.56 -6.90
N ILE A 124 0.31 2.89 -5.70
CA ILE A 124 -0.42 3.84 -4.86
C ILE A 124 0.37 5.12 -4.66
N LEU A 125 -0.35 6.23 -4.66
CA LEU A 125 0.20 7.53 -4.32
C LEU A 125 -0.29 7.92 -2.93
N VAL A 126 0.64 8.27 -2.07
CA VAL A 126 0.36 8.64 -0.69
C VAL A 126 0.92 10.02 -0.38
N ARG A 127 0.30 10.69 0.60
CA ARG A 127 0.76 11.97 1.12
C ARG A 127 0.88 11.92 2.64
N PHE A 128 1.84 12.65 3.15
CA PHE A 128 2.13 12.65 4.60
C PHE A 128 2.72 13.95 5.11
#